data_b03e955e8856f1d64616444a33473c5e
#
_entry.id   b03e955e8856f1d64616444a33473c5e
#
_cell.length_a   1.000
_cell.length_b   1.000
_cell.length_c   1.000
_cell.angle_alpha   90.00
_cell.angle_beta   90.00
_cell.angle_gamma   90.00
#
_symmetry.space_group_name_H-M   'P 1'
#
loop_
_entity.id
_entity.type
_entity.pdbx_description
1 polymer ?
#
loop_
_entity_poly.entity_id
_entity_poly.type
_entity_poly.pdbx_seq_one_letter_code
_entity_poly.pdbx_strand_id
1 'polypeptide(L)'
;KDNPIIYLKKSDVVERLRKGTEVVLFGNESDLFTREAIPVLFDVANEFDCDIVYYYDSNNISKDNELYKEVINIIGNKRKDTVSKSFTTPVLIFIKEGKIVDYHEGLVDSYDDYTKSLSENQKRELARIYRNGFNSINNGVCERKQQC
;
A
#
# COMPACT_ATOMS: atom_id res chain seq x y z
N LYS A 1 -14.45 0.48 -12.57
CA LYS A 1 -13.24 0.32 -13.31
C LYS A 1 -12.56 -0.99 -12.95
N ASP A 2 -11.63 -1.40 -13.76
CA ASP A 2 -10.97 -2.67 -13.55
C ASP A 2 -10.23 -2.72 -12.22
N ASN A 3 -10.23 -3.91 -11.64
CA ASN A 3 -9.53 -4.16 -10.39
C ASN A 3 -8.03 -4.27 -10.67
N PRO A 4 -7.19 -3.38 -10.12
CA PRO A 4 -5.75 -3.42 -10.39
C PRO A 4 -4.98 -4.44 -9.55
N ILE A 5 -5.65 -5.16 -8.67
CA ILE A 5 -4.96 -6.02 -7.70
C ILE A 5 -4.39 -7.27 -8.37
N ILE A 6 -3.11 -7.52 -8.08
CA ILE A 6 -2.45 -8.78 -8.42
C ILE A 6 -1.90 -9.37 -7.13
N TYR A 7 -2.35 -10.57 -6.79
CA TYR A 7 -1.94 -11.22 -5.54
C TYR A 7 -0.55 -11.79 -5.67
N LEU A 8 0.32 -11.47 -4.71
CA LEU A 8 1.68 -11.99 -4.67
C LEU A 8 1.72 -13.33 -3.95
N LYS A 9 2.65 -14.16 -4.37
CA LYS A 9 3.02 -15.34 -3.60
C LYS A 9 4.02 -14.93 -2.54
N LYS A 10 4.08 -15.71 -1.45
CA LYS A 10 5.03 -15.44 -0.37
C LYS A 10 6.47 -15.28 -0.90
N SER A 11 6.85 -16.15 -1.84
CA SER A 11 8.21 -16.16 -2.38
C SER A 11 8.56 -14.90 -3.19
N ASP A 12 7.55 -14.10 -3.58
CA ASP A 12 7.77 -12.95 -4.44
C ASP A 12 7.79 -11.64 -3.67
N VAL A 13 7.41 -11.66 -2.38
CA VAL A 13 7.21 -10.40 -1.63
C VAL A 13 8.50 -9.60 -1.53
N VAL A 14 9.58 -10.22 -1.07
CA VAL A 14 10.85 -9.53 -0.85
C VAL A 14 11.38 -8.97 -2.17
N GLU A 15 11.30 -9.78 -3.21
CA GLU A 15 11.78 -9.35 -4.52
C GLU A 15 11.03 -8.13 -5.02
N ARG A 16 9.70 -8.12 -4.84
CA ARG A 16 8.90 -6.97 -5.26
C ARG A 16 9.27 -5.70 -4.52
N LEU A 17 9.64 -5.82 -3.25
CA LEU A 17 10.03 -4.65 -2.46
C LEU A 17 11.40 -4.10 -2.83
N ARG A 18 12.24 -4.89 -3.50
CA ARG A 18 13.63 -4.52 -3.79
C ARG A 18 13.91 -4.23 -5.25
N LYS A 19 12.95 -4.46 -6.13
CA LYS A 19 13.17 -4.30 -7.59
C LYS A 19 12.01 -3.56 -8.22
N GLY A 20 12.34 -2.86 -9.29
CA GLY A 20 11.33 -2.24 -10.15
C GLY A 20 10.73 -0.98 -9.59
N THR A 21 9.68 -0.56 -10.26
CA THR A 21 8.93 0.65 -9.92
C THR A 21 7.47 0.25 -9.87
N GLU A 22 6.91 0.20 -8.67
CA GLU A 22 5.61 -0.43 -8.49
C GLU A 22 4.99 -0.04 -7.15
N VAL A 23 3.72 -0.41 -6.99
CA VAL A 23 2.96 -0.17 -5.77
C VAL A 23 2.64 -1.52 -5.15
N VAL A 24 2.92 -1.65 -3.85
CA VAL A 24 2.64 -2.87 -3.10
C VAL A 24 1.72 -2.54 -1.94
N LEU A 25 0.68 -3.34 -1.78
CA LEU A 25 -0.31 -3.20 -0.73
C LEU A 25 -0.26 -4.42 0.19
N PHE A 26 -0.02 -4.17 1.47
CA PHE A 26 -0.26 -5.19 2.49
C PHE A 26 -1.61 -4.89 3.12
N GLY A 27 -2.51 -5.85 3.07
CA GLY A 27 -3.84 -5.65 3.60
C GLY A 27 -4.43 -6.94 4.12
N ASN A 28 -5.66 -6.85 4.57
CA ASN A 28 -6.42 -7.99 5.04
C ASN A 28 -7.87 -7.73 4.67
N GLU A 29 -8.42 -8.60 3.84
CA GLU A 29 -9.77 -8.40 3.32
C GLU A 29 -10.85 -8.42 4.40
N SER A 30 -10.57 -9.00 5.55
CA SER A 30 -11.51 -8.94 6.69
C SER A 30 -11.29 -7.70 7.56
N ASP A 31 -10.28 -6.92 7.30
CA ASP A 31 -9.97 -5.74 8.09
C ASP A 31 -10.79 -4.54 7.59
N LEU A 32 -11.45 -3.88 8.53
CA LEU A 32 -12.27 -2.70 8.22
C LEU A 32 -11.46 -1.63 7.50
N PHE A 33 -10.25 -1.35 7.98
CA PHE A 33 -9.44 -0.29 7.41
C PHE A 33 -9.07 -0.61 5.95
N THR A 34 -8.71 -1.86 5.68
CA THR A 34 -8.40 -2.27 4.30
C THR A 34 -9.62 -2.08 3.41
N ARG A 35 -10.79 -2.50 3.87
CA ARG A 35 -12.02 -2.38 3.09
C ARG A 35 -12.38 -0.92 2.81
N GLU A 36 -12.14 -0.04 3.78
CA GLU A 36 -12.42 1.39 3.59
C GLU A 36 -11.43 2.04 2.64
N ALA A 37 -10.18 1.57 2.62
CA ALA A 37 -9.14 2.16 1.78
C ALA A 37 -9.24 1.76 0.31
N ILE A 38 -9.68 0.55 0.03
CA ILE A 38 -9.64 -0.02 -1.31
C ILE A 38 -10.35 0.84 -2.36
N PRO A 39 -11.58 1.33 -2.14
CA PRO A 39 -12.22 2.17 -3.15
C PRO A 39 -11.43 3.46 -3.42
N VAL A 40 -10.87 4.06 -2.37
CA VAL A 40 -10.08 5.28 -2.53
C VAL A 40 -8.81 4.99 -3.33
N LEU A 41 -8.14 3.89 -3.00
CA LEU A 41 -6.93 3.48 -3.71
C LEU A 41 -7.23 3.24 -5.20
N PHE A 42 -8.31 2.54 -5.50
CA PHE A 42 -8.67 2.23 -6.89
C PHE A 42 -8.94 3.51 -7.69
N ASP A 43 -9.63 4.46 -7.07
CA ASP A 43 -9.92 5.72 -7.74
C ASP A 43 -8.62 6.47 -8.07
N VAL A 44 -7.71 6.54 -7.12
CA VAL A 44 -6.45 7.26 -7.33
C VAL A 44 -5.57 6.51 -8.34
N ALA A 45 -5.47 5.19 -8.21
CA ALA A 45 -4.70 4.41 -9.19
C ALA A 45 -5.23 4.63 -10.60
N ASN A 46 -6.55 4.71 -10.75
CA ASN A 46 -7.17 4.96 -12.03
C ASN A 46 -6.85 6.36 -12.57
N GLU A 47 -6.76 7.36 -11.69
CA GLU A 47 -6.34 8.71 -12.11
C GLU A 47 -4.95 8.70 -12.73
N PHE A 48 -4.09 7.81 -12.29
CA PHE A 48 -2.70 7.73 -12.75
C PHE A 48 -2.49 6.68 -13.84
N ASP A 49 -3.56 6.09 -14.35
CA ASP A 49 -3.49 4.99 -15.32
C ASP A 49 -2.64 3.83 -14.79
N CYS A 50 -2.66 3.62 -13.48
CA CYS A 50 -1.90 2.55 -12.86
C CYS A 50 -2.77 1.30 -12.83
N ASP A 51 -2.35 0.29 -13.58
CA ASP A 51 -3.15 -0.93 -13.79
C ASP A 51 -2.80 -2.06 -12.83
N ILE A 52 -1.71 -1.91 -12.09
CA ILE A 52 -1.21 -2.99 -11.24
C ILE A 52 -0.87 -2.47 -9.85
N VAL A 53 -1.52 -3.06 -8.85
CA VAL A 53 -1.15 -2.92 -7.44
C VAL A 53 -0.93 -4.33 -6.90
N TYR A 54 0.28 -4.62 -6.47
CA TYR A 54 0.60 -5.93 -5.92
C TYR A 54 0.10 -6.04 -4.50
N TYR A 55 -0.52 -7.15 -4.17
CA TYR A 55 -1.19 -7.33 -2.89
C TYR A 55 -0.68 -8.57 -2.17
N TYR A 56 -0.44 -8.43 -0.87
CA TYR A 56 -0.11 -9.56 -0.03
C TYR A 56 -0.85 -9.46 1.31
N ASP A 57 -1.36 -10.60 1.79
CA ASP A 57 -2.10 -10.65 3.05
C ASP A 57 -1.14 -10.44 4.22
N SER A 58 -1.34 -9.34 4.96
CA SER A 58 -0.47 -8.95 6.07
C SER A 58 -0.47 -9.96 7.22
N ASN A 59 -1.52 -10.75 7.38
CA ASN A 59 -1.54 -11.79 8.41
C ASN A 59 -0.44 -12.80 8.19
N ASN A 60 -0.13 -13.09 6.94
CA ASN A 60 0.94 -14.05 6.63
C ASN A 60 2.31 -13.49 6.99
N ILE A 61 2.49 -12.18 6.89
CA ILE A 61 3.75 -11.55 7.29
C ILE A 61 3.94 -11.65 8.81
N SER A 62 2.89 -11.32 9.55
CA SER A 62 2.96 -11.34 11.02
C SER A 62 3.24 -12.73 11.57
N LYS A 63 2.77 -13.76 10.89
CA LYS A 63 2.91 -15.13 11.34
C LYS A 63 4.23 -15.76 10.90
N ASP A 64 4.89 -15.20 9.91
CA ASP A 64 6.11 -15.75 9.34
C ASP A 64 7.30 -14.90 9.78
N ASN A 65 8.04 -15.38 10.78
CA ASN A 65 9.13 -14.62 11.36
C ASN A 65 10.22 -14.28 10.36
N GLU A 66 10.52 -15.19 9.44
CA GLU A 66 11.54 -14.96 8.43
C GLU A 66 11.13 -13.85 7.48
N LEU A 67 9.92 -13.96 6.94
CA LEU A 67 9.41 -12.95 6.03
C LEU A 67 9.27 -11.61 6.74
N TYR A 68 8.76 -11.63 7.96
CA TYR A 68 8.62 -10.41 8.75
C TYR A 68 9.96 -9.69 8.90
N LYS A 69 11.02 -10.43 9.26
CA LYS A 69 12.34 -9.84 9.45
C LYS A 69 12.86 -9.20 8.16
N GLU A 70 12.69 -9.88 7.04
CA GLU A 70 13.14 -9.34 5.76
C GLU A 70 12.37 -8.09 5.36
N VAL A 71 11.06 -8.10 5.54
CA VAL A 71 10.21 -6.95 5.22
C VAL A 71 10.58 -5.77 6.11
N ILE A 72 10.78 -5.98 7.40
CA ILE A 72 11.15 -4.92 8.32
C ILE A 72 12.51 -4.31 7.95
N ASN A 73 13.46 -5.13 7.54
CA ASN A 73 14.76 -4.61 7.11
C ASN A 73 14.63 -3.68 5.90
N ILE A 74 13.73 -4.01 4.97
CA ILE A 74 13.52 -3.21 3.78
C ILE A 74 12.79 -1.90 4.12
N ILE A 75 11.73 -1.99 4.92
CA ILE A 75 10.90 -0.84 5.26
C ILE A 75 11.62 0.09 6.25
N GLY A 76 12.35 -0.51 7.20
CA GLY A 76 13.15 0.26 8.15
C GLY A 76 12.31 1.16 9.03
N ASN A 77 12.75 2.41 9.16
CA ASN A 77 12.12 3.38 10.06
C ASN A 77 10.89 4.07 9.47
N LYS A 78 10.42 3.63 8.31
CA LYS A 78 9.20 4.21 7.73
C LYS A 78 7.94 3.71 8.42
N ARG A 79 8.06 2.66 9.23
CA ARG A 79 6.92 2.10 9.94
C ARG A 79 6.31 3.12 10.91
N LYS A 80 4.98 3.07 10.99
CA LYS A 80 4.24 3.94 11.90
C LYS A 80 4.52 3.58 13.36
N ASP A 81 4.62 2.29 13.66
CA ASP A 81 4.88 1.77 15.02
C ASP A 81 5.96 0.72 14.94
N THR A 82 7.15 1.06 15.47
CA THR A 82 8.31 0.16 15.40
C THR A 82 8.34 -0.85 16.54
N VAL A 83 7.46 -0.71 17.52
CA VAL A 83 7.40 -1.61 18.68
C VAL A 83 6.53 -2.82 18.38
N SER A 84 5.38 -2.60 17.76
CA SER A 84 4.46 -3.68 17.42
C SER A 84 5.02 -4.53 16.31
N LYS A 85 4.76 -5.84 16.39
CA LYS A 85 5.11 -6.77 15.31
C LYS A 85 4.05 -6.82 14.22
N SER A 86 2.96 -6.07 14.38
CA SER A 86 1.89 -6.01 13.39
C SER A 86 1.90 -4.66 12.70
N PHE A 87 1.57 -4.68 11.41
CA PHE A 87 1.38 -3.44 10.67
C PHE A 87 -0.02 -2.88 10.94
N THR A 88 -0.14 -1.56 10.87
CA THR A 88 -1.45 -0.93 10.83
C THR A 88 -1.91 -0.96 9.37
N THR A 89 -2.72 -1.94 9.04
CA THR A 89 -3.18 -2.13 7.65
C THR A 89 -4.29 -1.14 7.31
N PRO A 90 -4.44 -0.80 6.03
CA PRO A 90 -3.59 -1.25 4.92
C PRO A 90 -2.27 -0.51 4.88
N VAL A 91 -1.23 -1.18 4.42
CA VAL A 91 0.08 -0.57 4.22
C VAL A 91 0.28 -0.40 2.72
N LEU A 92 0.54 0.82 2.28
CA LEU A 92 0.77 1.10 0.87
C LEU A 92 2.22 1.54 0.69
N ILE A 93 2.93 0.85 -0.19
CA ILE A 93 4.36 1.04 -0.37
C ILE A 93 4.61 1.41 -1.82
N PHE A 94 5.23 2.56 -2.04
CA PHE A 94 5.55 3.07 -3.38
C PHE A 94 7.04 2.88 -3.61
N ILE A 95 7.38 2.13 -4.66
CA ILE A 95 8.75 1.73 -4.95
C ILE A 95 9.15 2.28 -6.31
N LYS A 96 10.31 2.90 -6.38
CA LYS A 96 10.88 3.40 -7.62
C LYS A 96 12.31 2.93 -7.76
N GLU A 97 12.57 2.18 -8.83
CA GLU A 97 13.89 1.64 -9.11
C GLU A 97 14.48 0.92 -7.91
N GLY A 98 13.66 0.08 -7.28
CA GLY A 98 14.08 -0.76 -6.18
C GLY A 98 14.15 -0.08 -4.83
N LYS A 99 13.74 1.17 -4.72
CA LYS A 99 13.79 1.91 -3.46
C LYS A 99 12.41 2.42 -3.08
N ILE A 100 12.10 2.38 -1.79
CA ILE A 100 10.85 2.91 -1.28
C ILE A 100 10.92 4.43 -1.31
N VAL A 101 10.02 5.04 -2.07
CA VAL A 101 9.96 6.51 -2.20
C VAL A 101 8.80 7.12 -1.45
N ASP A 102 7.79 6.32 -1.10
CA ASP A 102 6.71 6.76 -0.22
C ASP A 102 6.08 5.56 0.46
N TYR A 103 5.41 5.80 1.60
CA TYR A 103 4.92 4.73 2.46
C TYR A 103 3.81 5.27 3.34
N HIS A 104 2.72 4.51 3.48
CA HIS A 104 1.62 4.91 4.35
C HIS A 104 0.98 3.69 5.01
N GLU A 105 0.76 3.78 6.33
CA GLU A 105 0.05 2.76 7.10
C GLU A 105 -1.29 3.31 7.59
N GLY A 106 -2.34 2.49 7.45
CA GLY A 106 -3.65 2.81 7.96
C GLY A 106 -4.42 3.77 7.09
N LEU A 107 -5.35 4.47 7.70
CA LEU A 107 -6.20 5.43 7.00
C LEU A 107 -5.74 6.84 7.33
N VAL A 108 -6.65 7.65 7.89
CA VAL A 108 -6.33 9.02 8.32
C VAL A 108 -6.56 9.12 9.82
N ASP A 109 -5.82 10.01 10.48
CA ASP A 109 -5.86 10.09 11.94
C ASP A 109 -7.21 10.51 12.48
N SER A 110 -7.97 11.28 11.70
CA SER A 110 -9.28 11.75 12.14
C SER A 110 -10.35 10.65 12.10
N TYR A 111 -10.07 9.50 11.51
CA TYR A 111 -11.02 8.39 11.46
C TYR A 111 -10.94 7.63 12.79
N ASP A 112 -11.87 7.91 13.68
CA ASP A 112 -11.87 7.36 15.04
C ASP A 112 -13.18 6.68 15.44
N ASP A 113 -14.21 6.78 14.63
CA ASP A 113 -15.49 6.11 14.86
C ASP A 113 -15.65 4.97 13.86
N TYR A 114 -15.32 3.76 14.30
CA TYR A 114 -15.28 2.59 13.43
C TYR A 114 -16.65 1.99 13.16
N THR A 115 -17.70 2.58 13.71
CA THR A 115 -19.07 2.20 13.35
C THR A 115 -19.54 2.89 12.07
N LYS A 116 -18.75 3.82 11.56
CA LYS A 116 -19.06 4.58 10.35
C LYS A 116 -17.98 4.37 9.30
N SER A 117 -18.34 4.54 8.05
CA SER A 117 -17.37 4.59 6.96
C SER A 117 -16.64 5.93 7.00
N LEU A 118 -15.54 6.01 6.26
CA LEU A 118 -14.84 7.29 6.08
C LEU A 118 -15.82 8.36 5.59
N SER A 119 -15.73 9.54 6.18
CA SER A 119 -16.48 10.70 5.69
C SER A 119 -15.92 11.14 4.34
N GLU A 120 -16.65 12.01 3.63
CA GLU A 120 -16.17 12.54 2.36
C GLU A 120 -14.86 13.30 2.52
N ASN A 121 -14.72 14.08 3.61
CA ASN A 121 -13.47 14.78 3.90
C ASN A 121 -12.32 13.81 4.19
N GLN A 122 -12.60 12.73 4.91
CA GLN A 122 -11.58 11.72 5.21
C GLN A 122 -11.15 10.96 3.96
N LYS A 123 -12.10 10.67 3.08
CA LYS A 123 -11.77 10.05 1.79
C LYS A 123 -10.88 10.96 0.95
N ARG A 124 -11.18 12.27 0.94
CA ARG A 124 -10.36 13.22 0.20
C ARG A 124 -8.96 13.32 0.78
N GLU A 125 -8.84 13.29 2.10
CA GLU A 125 -7.54 13.31 2.76
C GLU A 125 -6.73 12.07 2.40
N LEU A 126 -7.35 10.90 2.47
CA LEU A 126 -6.67 9.64 2.13
C LEU A 126 -6.27 9.64 0.65
N ALA A 127 -7.16 10.12 -0.22
CA ALA A 127 -6.86 10.22 -1.65
C ALA A 127 -5.64 11.11 -1.90
N ARG A 128 -5.54 12.22 -1.17
CA ARG A 128 -4.39 13.13 -1.30
C ARG A 128 -3.10 12.43 -0.87
N ILE A 129 -3.17 11.67 0.22
CA ILE A 129 -2.01 10.89 0.69
C ILE A 129 -1.58 9.90 -0.41
N TYR A 130 -2.53 9.18 -0.98
CA TYR A 130 -2.23 8.21 -2.03
C TYR A 130 -1.72 8.89 -3.30
N ARG A 131 -2.29 10.05 -3.68
CA ARG A 131 -1.79 10.81 -4.83
C ARG A 131 -0.33 11.20 -4.65
N ASN A 132 0.05 11.60 -3.45
CA ASN A 132 1.45 11.93 -3.18
C ASN A 132 2.35 10.73 -3.44
N GLY A 133 1.91 9.54 -3.06
CA GLY A 133 2.65 8.32 -3.34
C GLY A 133 2.79 8.04 -4.83
N PHE A 134 1.67 8.11 -5.56
CA PHE A 134 1.70 7.88 -7.00
C PHE A 134 2.55 8.95 -7.70
N ASN A 135 2.48 10.20 -7.24
CA ASN A 135 3.33 11.25 -7.80
C ASN A 135 4.81 10.96 -7.57
N SER A 136 5.16 10.37 -6.44
CA SER A 136 6.56 10.09 -6.14
C SER A 136 7.19 9.07 -7.09
N ILE A 137 6.37 8.20 -7.68
CA ILE A 137 6.86 7.22 -8.65
C ILE A 137 6.51 7.60 -10.09
N ASN A 138 5.64 8.59 -10.29
CA ASN A 138 5.11 8.92 -11.60
C ASN A 138 6.04 9.83 -12.38
N ASN A 139 7.31 9.49 -12.40
CA ASN A 139 8.32 10.26 -13.11
C ASN A 139 8.55 9.59 -14.45
N GLY A 140 7.49 9.53 -15.24
CA GLY A 140 7.52 8.89 -16.53
C GLY A 140 7.17 7.41 -16.50
N VAL A 141 6.88 6.84 -15.30
CA VAL A 141 6.62 5.41 -15.21
C VAL A 141 5.17 5.08 -15.54
N CYS A 142 4.23 5.67 -14.82
CA CYS A 142 2.82 5.43 -15.09
C CYS A 142 2.39 6.05 -16.41
N GLU A 143 3.09 7.07 -16.89
CA GLU A 143 2.83 7.69 -18.18
C GLU A 143 2.99 6.72 -19.33
N ARG A 144 3.80 5.71 -19.16
CA ARG A 144 4.01 4.70 -20.18
C ARG A 144 3.03 3.55 -20.05
N LYS A 145 2.15 3.60 -19.14
CA LYS A 145 1.03 2.70 -18.90
C LYS A 145 1.42 1.26 -18.63
N GLN A 146 2.27 0.70 -19.42
CA GLN A 146 2.72 -0.67 -19.20
C GLN A 146 3.66 -0.78 -18.02
N GLN A 147 3.99 0.33 -17.41
CA GLN A 147 4.91 0.37 -16.28
C GLN A 147 4.18 0.41 -14.93
N CYS A 148 2.91 0.67 -14.96
CA CYS A 148 2.17 0.88 -13.72
C CYS A 148 1.16 -0.19 -13.46
#